data_592d8c3c5a15ee8551503959358b8e2a
#
_entry.id   592d8c3c5a15ee8551503959358b8e2a
#
_cell.length_a   1.000
_cell.length_b   1.000
_cell.length_c   1.000
_cell.angle_alpha   90.00
_cell.angle_beta   90.00
_cell.angle_gamma   90.00
#
_symmetry.space_group_name_H-M   'P 1'
#
loop_
_entity.id
_entity.type
_entity.pdbx_description
1 polymer ?
#
loop_
_entity_poly.entity_id
_entity_poly.type
_entity_poly.pdbx_seq_one_letter_code
_entity_poly.pdbx_strand_id
1 'polypeptide(L)'
;GTELLRRREKTFDVDLLDAMMGRPQHNALSIMIEWHGLDDTVETLADETKKIFQILLATRLALMPGARNLIEHIRLLNISLGVATSSGPEFAHDVLSRVELLDAFNFVLTSADVIAGKPDPEIYQLAAKTACTQPEKMLVFEDSETGCKAAVASGAITVAVPSGHSHQHSFSGAELIATSLADARIYELLSSPVERKSSAES
;
A
#
# COMPACT_ATOMS: atom_id res chain seq x y z
N GLY A 1 -16.47 -5.84 -1.87
CA GLY A 1 -17.33 -6.73 -1.06
C GLY A 1 -18.70 -6.12 -0.80
N THR A 2 -18.75 -4.91 -0.26
CA THR A 2 -20.03 -4.23 0.06
C THR A 2 -20.97 -4.14 -1.15
N GLU A 3 -20.47 -3.78 -2.31
CA GLU A 3 -21.31 -3.65 -3.52
C GLU A 3 -21.75 -5.01 -4.05
N LEU A 4 -20.90 -6.05 -4.00
CA LEU A 4 -21.28 -7.41 -4.36
C LEU A 4 -22.46 -7.93 -3.54
N LEU A 5 -22.38 -7.75 -2.21
CA LEU A 5 -23.41 -8.21 -1.29
C LEU A 5 -24.68 -7.35 -1.37
N ARG A 6 -24.54 -6.03 -1.56
CA ARG A 6 -25.69 -5.13 -1.77
C ARG A 6 -26.56 -5.57 -2.95
N ARG A 7 -25.94 -6.03 -4.06
CA ARG A 7 -26.67 -6.55 -5.24
C ARG A 7 -27.43 -7.84 -4.96
N ARG A 8 -27.07 -8.53 -3.88
CA ARG A 8 -27.69 -9.79 -3.41
C ARG A 8 -28.56 -9.59 -2.16
N GLU A 9 -28.86 -8.31 -1.84
CA GLU A 9 -29.63 -7.94 -0.65
C GLU A 9 -28.99 -8.46 0.67
N LYS A 10 -27.67 -8.55 0.69
CA LYS A 10 -26.85 -8.97 1.83
C LYS A 10 -25.99 -7.82 2.35
N THR A 11 -25.55 -7.93 3.58
CA THR A 11 -24.68 -6.95 4.24
C THR A 11 -23.24 -7.47 4.34
N PHE A 12 -22.29 -6.56 4.23
CA PHE A 12 -20.88 -6.84 4.46
C PHE A 12 -20.52 -6.29 5.84
N ASP A 13 -20.41 -7.16 6.82
CA ASP A 13 -20.12 -6.81 8.22
C ASP A 13 -18.62 -6.99 8.57
N VAL A 14 -18.26 -6.60 9.79
CA VAL A 14 -16.86 -6.65 10.27
C VAL A 14 -16.39 -8.10 10.42
N ASP A 15 -17.24 -9.01 10.86
CA ASP A 15 -16.87 -10.40 11.09
C ASP A 15 -16.54 -11.10 9.77
N LEU A 16 -17.31 -10.81 8.72
CA LEU A 16 -17.01 -11.30 7.37
C LEU A 16 -15.71 -10.68 6.82
N LEU A 17 -15.48 -9.37 7.05
CA LEU A 17 -14.25 -8.70 6.66
C LEU A 17 -13.04 -9.39 7.30
N ASP A 18 -13.10 -9.66 8.60
CA ASP A 18 -12.02 -10.32 9.35
C ASP A 18 -11.77 -11.74 8.84
N ALA A 19 -12.85 -12.47 8.52
CA ALA A 19 -12.74 -13.82 7.95
C ALA A 19 -12.09 -13.84 6.58
N MET A 20 -12.23 -12.79 5.80
CA MET A 20 -11.69 -12.66 4.42
C MET A 20 -10.30 -12.02 4.37
N MET A 21 -9.96 -11.19 5.35
CA MET A 21 -8.76 -10.36 5.32
C MET A 21 -7.47 -11.19 5.25
N GLY A 22 -6.53 -10.74 4.41
CA GLY A 22 -5.23 -11.40 4.24
C GLY A 22 -5.27 -12.71 3.44
N ARG A 23 -6.42 -13.11 2.91
CA ARG A 23 -6.56 -14.34 2.10
C ARG A 23 -6.48 -14.04 0.61
N PRO A 24 -6.01 -14.99 -0.21
CA PRO A 24 -6.13 -14.90 -1.66
C PRO A 24 -7.58 -14.69 -2.09
N GLN A 25 -7.80 -13.93 -3.18
CA GLN A 25 -9.13 -13.55 -3.66
C GLN A 25 -10.09 -14.74 -3.78
N HIS A 26 -9.62 -15.85 -4.34
CA HIS A 26 -10.43 -17.06 -4.48
C HIS A 26 -10.99 -17.53 -3.13
N ASN A 27 -10.13 -17.64 -2.11
CA ASN A 27 -10.52 -18.11 -0.77
C ASN A 27 -11.46 -17.10 -0.08
N ALA A 28 -11.19 -15.80 -0.23
CA ALA A 28 -12.04 -14.76 0.31
C ALA A 28 -13.46 -14.80 -0.29
N LEU A 29 -13.58 -15.00 -1.61
CA LEU A 29 -14.88 -15.13 -2.28
C LEU A 29 -15.59 -16.44 -1.89
N SER A 30 -14.88 -17.55 -1.71
CA SER A 30 -15.47 -18.79 -1.18
C SER A 30 -16.09 -18.58 0.20
N ILE A 31 -15.37 -17.89 1.11
CA ILE A 31 -15.88 -17.55 2.43
C ILE A 31 -17.14 -16.70 2.33
N MET A 32 -17.18 -15.69 1.45
CA MET A 32 -18.36 -14.84 1.23
C MET A 32 -19.58 -15.65 0.78
N ILE A 33 -19.37 -16.61 -0.14
CA ILE A 33 -20.41 -17.51 -0.64
C ILE A 33 -20.97 -18.36 0.51
N GLU A 34 -20.09 -19.02 1.25
CA GLU A 34 -20.48 -19.90 2.38
C GLU A 34 -21.18 -19.12 3.50
N TRP A 35 -20.67 -17.91 3.84
CA TRP A 35 -21.20 -17.07 4.90
C TRP A 35 -22.66 -16.66 4.69
N HIS A 36 -22.99 -16.34 3.45
CA HIS A 36 -24.33 -15.86 3.09
C HIS A 36 -25.21 -16.91 2.40
N GLY A 37 -24.68 -18.12 2.11
CA GLY A 37 -25.38 -19.14 1.35
C GLY A 37 -25.75 -18.66 -0.04
N LEU A 38 -24.79 -18.06 -0.78
CA LEU A 38 -25.04 -17.54 -2.13
C LEU A 38 -25.04 -18.70 -3.14
N ASP A 39 -25.92 -18.60 -4.13
CA ASP A 39 -25.96 -19.54 -5.27
C ASP A 39 -24.92 -19.24 -6.35
N ASP A 40 -24.03 -18.27 -6.10
CA ASP A 40 -22.96 -17.85 -7.02
C ASP A 40 -21.79 -18.82 -7.00
N THR A 41 -21.01 -18.83 -8.10
CA THR A 41 -19.67 -19.43 -8.11
C THR A 41 -18.60 -18.37 -7.81
N VAL A 42 -17.41 -18.85 -7.38
CA VAL A 42 -16.25 -17.97 -7.14
C VAL A 42 -15.87 -17.19 -8.41
N GLU A 43 -15.93 -17.85 -9.57
CA GLU A 43 -15.61 -17.24 -10.87
C GLU A 43 -16.58 -16.10 -11.19
N THR A 44 -17.88 -16.32 -10.97
CA THR A 44 -18.91 -15.28 -11.18
C THR A 44 -18.66 -14.06 -10.30
N LEU A 45 -18.38 -14.28 -9.01
CA LEU A 45 -18.07 -13.19 -8.08
C LEU A 45 -16.74 -12.50 -8.42
N ALA A 46 -15.73 -13.24 -8.87
CA ALA A 46 -14.46 -12.66 -9.28
C ALA A 46 -14.61 -11.74 -10.50
N ASP A 47 -15.35 -12.16 -11.52
CA ASP A 47 -15.64 -11.36 -12.71
C ASP A 47 -16.47 -10.11 -12.37
N GLU A 48 -17.44 -10.25 -11.49
CA GLU A 48 -18.23 -9.11 -11.02
C GLU A 48 -17.38 -8.15 -10.18
N THR A 49 -16.53 -8.66 -9.31
CA THR A 49 -15.56 -7.86 -8.54
C THR A 49 -14.69 -7.04 -9.46
N LYS A 50 -14.15 -7.65 -10.52
CA LYS A 50 -13.31 -6.96 -11.51
C LYS A 50 -14.07 -5.81 -12.18
N LYS A 51 -15.32 -6.01 -12.57
CA LYS A 51 -16.19 -4.98 -13.19
C LYS A 51 -16.49 -3.84 -12.22
N ILE A 52 -16.90 -4.15 -10.98
CA ILE A 52 -17.16 -3.15 -9.94
C ILE A 52 -15.90 -2.34 -9.67
N PHE A 53 -14.76 -3.01 -9.57
CA PHE A 53 -13.49 -2.36 -9.31
C PHE A 53 -13.08 -1.38 -10.41
N GLN A 54 -13.27 -1.74 -11.68
CA GLN A 54 -13.05 -0.84 -12.82
C GLN A 54 -13.95 0.41 -12.76
N ILE A 55 -15.20 0.25 -12.37
CA ILE A 55 -16.12 1.39 -12.19
C ILE A 55 -15.63 2.29 -11.04
N LEU A 56 -15.21 1.69 -9.91
CA LEU A 56 -14.68 2.44 -8.77
C LEU A 56 -13.41 3.21 -9.11
N LEU A 57 -12.50 2.60 -9.86
CA LEU A 57 -11.29 3.27 -10.36
C LEU A 57 -11.64 4.46 -11.25
N ALA A 58 -12.64 4.32 -12.12
CA ALA A 58 -13.05 5.40 -13.01
C ALA A 58 -13.75 6.57 -12.28
N THR A 59 -14.43 6.29 -11.16
CA THR A 59 -15.34 7.27 -10.53
C THR A 59 -14.89 7.76 -9.15
N ARG A 60 -14.01 7.02 -8.46
CA ARG A 60 -13.63 7.29 -7.06
C ARG A 60 -12.13 7.30 -6.81
N LEU A 61 -11.33 7.05 -7.84
CA LEU A 61 -9.88 7.11 -7.68
C LEU A 61 -9.48 8.56 -7.36
N ALA A 62 -8.82 8.73 -6.23
CA ALA A 62 -8.30 10.02 -5.78
C ALA A 62 -6.96 9.81 -5.07
N LEU A 63 -6.10 10.80 -5.17
CA LEU A 63 -4.86 10.83 -4.41
C LEU A 63 -5.14 11.04 -2.92
N MET A 64 -4.32 10.44 -2.08
CA MET A 64 -4.31 10.78 -0.66
C MET A 64 -4.01 12.27 -0.45
N PRO A 65 -4.61 12.90 0.58
CA PRO A 65 -4.34 14.30 0.89
C PRO A 65 -2.84 14.59 1.03
N GLY A 66 -2.34 15.55 0.27
CA GLY A 66 -0.92 15.96 0.25
C GLY A 66 -0.03 15.19 -0.71
N ALA A 67 -0.49 14.10 -1.33
CA ALA A 67 0.36 13.24 -2.16
C ALA A 67 1.03 14.00 -3.31
N ARG A 68 0.29 14.77 -4.09
CA ARG A 68 0.86 15.53 -5.22
C ARG A 68 1.93 16.53 -4.78
N ASN A 69 1.64 17.30 -3.73
CA ASN A 69 2.56 18.31 -3.21
C ASN A 69 3.84 17.67 -2.65
N LEU A 70 3.71 16.53 -1.97
CA LEU A 70 4.86 15.80 -1.44
C LEU A 70 5.73 15.25 -2.57
N ILE A 71 5.14 14.65 -3.60
CA ILE A 71 5.86 14.15 -4.78
C ILE A 71 6.61 15.28 -5.47
N GLU A 72 5.95 16.42 -5.70
CA GLU A 72 6.58 17.59 -6.31
C GLU A 72 7.74 18.12 -5.46
N HIS A 73 7.55 18.20 -4.15
CA HIS A 73 8.60 18.61 -3.22
C HIS A 73 9.83 17.69 -3.26
N ILE A 74 9.61 16.37 -3.21
CA ILE A 74 10.70 15.37 -3.29
C ILE A 74 11.45 15.48 -4.61
N ARG A 75 10.75 15.69 -5.73
CA ARG A 75 11.36 15.89 -7.05
C ARG A 75 12.23 17.15 -7.11
N LEU A 76 11.79 18.25 -6.50
CA LEU A 76 12.59 19.48 -6.40
C LEU A 76 13.89 19.29 -5.60
N LEU A 77 13.89 18.37 -4.65
CA LEU A 77 15.07 17.97 -3.89
C LEU A 77 15.99 16.99 -4.66
N ASN A 78 15.62 16.58 -5.88
CA ASN A 78 16.31 15.56 -6.66
C ASN A 78 16.49 14.22 -5.91
N ILE A 79 15.55 13.86 -5.05
CA ILE A 79 15.53 12.57 -4.35
C ILE A 79 14.85 11.54 -5.24
N SER A 80 15.44 10.34 -5.35
CA SER A 80 14.86 9.23 -6.11
C SER A 80 13.53 8.79 -5.47
N LEU A 81 12.52 8.61 -6.31
CA LEU A 81 11.17 8.27 -5.91
C LEU A 81 10.75 6.94 -6.54
N GLY A 82 10.22 6.02 -5.75
CA GLY A 82 9.75 4.73 -6.24
C GLY A 82 8.40 4.33 -5.64
N VAL A 83 7.74 3.41 -6.30
CA VAL A 83 6.55 2.72 -5.82
C VAL A 83 6.90 1.28 -5.49
N ALA A 84 6.43 0.77 -4.34
CA ALA A 84 6.53 -0.63 -3.94
C ALA A 84 5.15 -1.10 -3.48
N THR A 85 4.48 -1.95 -4.28
CA THR A 85 3.10 -2.38 -4.06
C THR A 85 2.95 -3.88 -4.05
N SER A 86 1.98 -4.39 -3.26
CA SER A 86 1.53 -5.80 -3.33
C SER A 86 0.59 -6.07 -4.50
N SER A 87 0.22 -5.06 -5.26
CA SER A 87 -0.60 -5.21 -6.47
C SER A 87 0.23 -5.76 -7.63
N GLY A 88 -0.46 -6.37 -8.61
CA GLY A 88 0.20 -6.79 -9.85
C GLY A 88 0.56 -5.61 -10.77
N PRO A 89 1.46 -5.84 -11.75
CA PRO A 89 2.03 -4.78 -12.60
C PRO A 89 0.98 -4.03 -13.42
N GLU A 90 0.06 -4.74 -14.07
CA GLU A 90 -0.98 -4.12 -14.89
C GLU A 90 -1.85 -3.14 -14.08
N PHE A 91 -2.22 -3.56 -12.85
CA PHE A 91 -3.02 -2.73 -11.97
C PHE A 91 -2.25 -1.49 -11.47
N ALA A 92 -1.01 -1.68 -11.04
CA ALA A 92 -0.17 -0.58 -10.56
C ALA A 92 0.02 0.49 -11.66
N HIS A 93 0.33 0.05 -12.89
CA HIS A 93 0.48 0.95 -14.04
C HIS A 93 -0.82 1.66 -14.42
N ASP A 94 -1.97 0.94 -14.44
CA ASP A 94 -3.28 1.56 -14.76
C ASP A 94 -3.62 2.65 -13.74
N VAL A 95 -3.47 2.38 -12.43
CA VAL A 95 -3.75 3.37 -11.38
C VAL A 95 -2.84 4.59 -11.49
N LEU A 96 -1.53 4.39 -11.62
CA LEU A 96 -0.57 5.49 -11.71
C LEU A 96 -0.77 6.34 -12.97
N SER A 97 -1.14 5.72 -14.09
CA SER A 97 -1.47 6.42 -15.34
C SER A 97 -2.73 7.27 -15.20
N ARG A 98 -3.79 6.74 -14.57
CA ARG A 98 -5.06 7.46 -14.37
C ARG A 98 -4.91 8.70 -13.48
N VAL A 99 -4.00 8.67 -12.51
CA VAL A 99 -3.71 9.82 -11.65
C VAL A 99 -2.58 10.70 -12.19
N GLU A 100 -2.06 10.40 -13.39
CA GLU A 100 -0.98 11.14 -14.07
C GLU A 100 0.31 11.23 -13.23
N LEU A 101 0.65 10.14 -12.56
CA LEU A 101 1.85 10.07 -11.71
C LEU A 101 2.85 9.00 -12.14
N LEU A 102 2.59 8.24 -13.20
CA LEU A 102 3.50 7.17 -13.61
C LEU A 102 4.93 7.69 -13.85
N ASP A 103 5.04 8.80 -14.58
CA ASP A 103 6.33 9.43 -14.93
C ASP A 103 6.97 10.21 -13.75
N ALA A 104 6.29 10.29 -12.62
CA ALA A 104 6.84 10.91 -11.43
C ALA A 104 7.81 9.98 -10.66
N PHE A 105 7.72 8.67 -10.90
CA PHE A 105 8.49 7.65 -10.21
C PHE A 105 9.64 7.12 -11.07
N ASN A 106 10.80 6.93 -10.46
CA ASN A 106 11.98 6.36 -11.12
C ASN A 106 11.83 4.85 -11.35
N PHE A 107 11.02 4.17 -10.52
CA PHE A 107 10.70 2.75 -10.66
C PHE A 107 9.35 2.42 -10.00
N VAL A 108 8.75 1.31 -10.45
CA VAL A 108 7.54 0.73 -9.86
C VAL A 108 7.82 -0.76 -9.63
N LEU A 109 7.86 -1.18 -8.36
CA LEU A 109 7.97 -2.56 -7.95
C LEU A 109 6.61 -3.09 -7.52
N THR A 110 6.31 -4.30 -7.96
CA THR A 110 4.99 -4.94 -7.82
C THR A 110 5.12 -6.33 -7.19
N SER A 111 4.01 -7.01 -6.98
CA SER A 111 4.04 -8.40 -6.51
C SER A 111 4.74 -9.37 -7.45
N ALA A 112 4.97 -9.01 -8.71
CA ALA A 112 5.67 -9.85 -9.68
C ALA A 112 7.21 -9.76 -9.57
N ASP A 113 7.72 -8.79 -8.83
CA ASP A 113 9.17 -8.52 -8.71
C ASP A 113 9.78 -9.21 -7.49
N VAL A 114 8.97 -9.85 -6.64
CA VAL A 114 9.39 -10.48 -5.38
C VAL A 114 8.81 -11.90 -5.25
N ILE A 115 9.48 -12.73 -4.47
CA ILE A 115 9.02 -14.07 -4.13
C ILE A 115 8.13 -14.01 -2.88
N ALA A 116 8.58 -13.28 -1.87
CA ALA A 116 7.85 -13.10 -0.63
C ALA A 116 7.18 -11.71 -0.59
N GLY A 117 5.84 -11.71 -0.49
CA GLY A 117 5.07 -10.48 -0.36
C GLY A 117 5.10 -9.91 1.07
N LYS A 118 4.73 -8.63 1.24
CA LYS A 118 4.57 -8.00 2.56
C LYS A 118 3.75 -8.89 3.49
N PRO A 119 4.16 -9.12 4.74
CA PRO A 119 5.11 -8.33 5.55
C PRO A 119 6.60 -8.69 5.39
N ASP A 120 6.99 -9.55 4.45
CA ASP A 120 8.39 -9.81 4.16
C ASP A 120 9.07 -8.53 3.63
N PRO A 121 10.32 -8.19 4.06
CA PRO A 121 11.02 -6.99 3.66
C PRO A 121 11.55 -6.99 2.21
N GLU A 122 11.42 -8.09 1.48
CA GLU A 122 12.05 -8.31 0.17
C GLU A 122 11.82 -7.14 -0.80
N ILE A 123 10.57 -6.65 -0.90
CA ILE A 123 10.23 -5.58 -1.84
C ILE A 123 10.95 -4.26 -1.51
N TYR A 124 11.18 -3.95 -0.22
CA TYR A 124 11.88 -2.73 0.19
C TYR A 124 13.39 -2.88 0.09
N GLN A 125 13.92 -4.09 0.32
CA GLN A 125 15.32 -4.40 0.03
C GLN A 125 15.61 -4.28 -1.48
N LEU A 126 14.69 -4.76 -2.32
CA LEU A 126 14.77 -4.58 -3.76
C LEU A 126 14.67 -3.10 -4.16
N ALA A 127 13.77 -2.32 -3.52
CA ALA A 127 13.66 -0.88 -3.73
C ALA A 127 14.96 -0.14 -3.41
N ALA A 128 15.61 -0.46 -2.30
CA ALA A 128 16.91 0.10 -1.93
C ALA A 128 17.98 -0.20 -2.99
N LYS A 129 18.04 -1.46 -3.43
CA LYS A 129 18.95 -1.91 -4.49
C LYS A 129 18.69 -1.17 -5.81
N THR A 130 17.42 -1.02 -6.21
CA THR A 130 17.02 -0.35 -7.44
C THR A 130 17.36 1.15 -7.39
N ALA A 131 17.18 1.79 -6.24
CA ALA A 131 17.53 3.19 -6.01
C ALA A 131 19.04 3.41 -5.74
N CYS A 132 19.86 2.35 -5.81
CA CYS A 132 21.30 2.40 -5.50
C CYS A 132 21.59 3.02 -4.13
N THR A 133 20.80 2.67 -3.12
CA THR A 133 20.93 3.17 -1.74
C THR A 133 20.86 2.03 -0.72
N GLN A 134 21.01 2.36 0.57
CA GLN A 134 20.81 1.44 1.68
C GLN A 134 19.41 1.63 2.28
N PRO A 135 18.75 0.57 2.79
CA PRO A 135 17.43 0.69 3.40
C PRO A 135 17.36 1.79 4.49
N GLU A 136 18.38 1.92 5.32
CA GLU A 136 18.45 2.88 6.41
C GLU A 136 18.44 4.35 5.94
N LYS A 137 18.68 4.58 4.64
CA LYS A 137 18.62 5.89 3.99
C LYS A 137 17.34 6.10 3.19
N MET A 138 16.46 5.11 3.15
CA MET A 138 15.15 5.25 2.52
C MET A 138 14.12 5.75 3.52
N LEU A 139 13.25 6.62 3.03
CA LEU A 139 12.00 6.99 3.68
C LEU A 139 10.86 6.24 2.97
N VAL A 140 10.14 5.42 3.72
CA VAL A 140 9.03 4.61 3.21
C VAL A 140 7.72 5.14 3.81
N PHE A 141 6.74 5.40 2.95
CA PHE A 141 5.38 5.76 3.34
C PHE A 141 4.47 4.55 3.18
N GLU A 142 3.75 4.20 4.25
CA GLU A 142 2.85 3.04 4.27
C GLU A 142 1.53 3.35 4.96
N ASP A 143 0.45 2.77 4.44
CA ASP A 143 -0.89 2.91 4.99
C ASP A 143 -1.40 1.64 5.68
N SER A 144 -0.70 0.52 5.53
CA SER A 144 -1.08 -0.80 6.03
C SER A 144 -0.12 -1.33 7.09
N GLU A 145 -0.65 -2.15 8.01
CA GLU A 145 0.16 -2.82 9.02
C GLU A 145 1.20 -3.76 8.40
N THR A 146 0.80 -4.54 7.39
CA THR A 146 1.68 -5.48 6.70
C THR A 146 2.79 -4.76 5.94
N GLY A 147 2.48 -3.64 5.30
CA GLY A 147 3.46 -2.81 4.63
C GLY A 147 4.42 -2.12 5.60
N CYS A 148 3.89 -1.60 6.71
CA CYS A 148 4.71 -1.02 7.77
C CYS A 148 5.68 -2.05 8.36
N LYS A 149 5.22 -3.27 8.67
CA LYS A 149 6.08 -4.36 9.14
C LYS A 149 7.21 -4.69 8.15
N ALA A 150 6.89 -4.76 6.86
CA ALA A 150 7.88 -5.00 5.81
C ALA A 150 8.92 -3.88 5.72
N ALA A 151 8.48 -2.61 5.78
CA ALA A 151 9.36 -1.45 5.72
C ALA A 151 10.30 -1.39 6.93
N VAL A 152 9.77 -1.56 8.14
CA VAL A 152 10.55 -1.61 9.39
C VAL A 152 11.55 -2.77 9.36
N ALA A 153 11.12 -3.97 8.93
CA ALA A 153 11.98 -5.14 8.84
C ALA A 153 13.11 -4.98 7.81
N SER A 154 12.92 -4.15 6.78
CA SER A 154 13.98 -3.81 5.82
C SER A 154 15.06 -2.87 6.39
N GLY A 155 14.80 -2.22 7.51
CA GLY A 155 15.63 -1.18 8.11
C GLY A 155 15.34 0.24 7.63
N ALA A 156 14.29 0.42 6.78
CA ALA A 156 13.94 1.74 6.27
C ALA A 156 13.31 2.64 7.36
N ILE A 157 13.48 3.96 7.18
CA ILE A 157 12.73 4.95 7.94
C ILE A 157 11.28 4.87 7.51
N THR A 158 10.40 4.43 8.40
CA THR A 158 9.01 4.18 8.05
C THR A 158 8.10 5.27 8.60
N VAL A 159 7.31 5.87 7.71
CA VAL A 159 6.22 6.80 8.05
C VAL A 159 4.90 6.10 7.76
N ALA A 160 4.14 5.81 8.79
CA ALA A 160 2.78 5.31 8.63
C ALA A 160 1.82 6.48 8.35
N VAL A 161 0.96 6.31 7.35
CA VAL A 161 -0.08 7.27 7.00
C VAL A 161 -1.41 6.53 6.92
N PRO A 162 -2.03 6.19 8.06
CA PRO A 162 -3.27 5.44 8.09
C PRO A 162 -4.39 6.10 7.31
N SER A 163 -5.18 5.30 6.60
CA SER A 163 -6.36 5.78 5.88
C SER A 163 -7.52 4.80 5.96
N GLY A 164 -8.75 5.30 5.99
CA GLY A 164 -9.94 4.45 5.98
C GLY A 164 -9.92 3.39 7.10
N HIS A 165 -9.88 2.12 6.72
CA HIS A 165 -9.93 0.99 7.67
C HIS A 165 -8.63 0.78 8.47
N SER A 166 -7.50 1.32 8.00
CA SER A 166 -6.21 1.10 8.64
C SER A 166 -5.96 1.94 9.91
N HIS A 167 -6.88 2.85 10.26
CA HIS A 167 -6.74 3.64 11.50
C HIS A 167 -6.68 2.80 12.79
N GLN A 168 -7.18 1.57 12.76
CA GLN A 168 -7.16 0.64 13.90
C GLN A 168 -5.95 -0.32 13.88
N HIS A 169 -5.13 -0.26 12.82
CA HIS A 169 -3.96 -1.12 12.69
C HIS A 169 -2.81 -0.69 13.61
N SER A 170 -1.93 -1.65 13.90
CA SER A 170 -0.68 -1.38 14.63
C SER A 170 0.42 -0.95 13.66
N PHE A 171 1.04 0.19 13.93
CA PHE A 171 2.19 0.69 13.17
C PHE A 171 3.47 0.69 14.02
N SER A 172 3.67 -0.39 14.78
CA SER A 172 4.83 -0.56 15.64
C SER A 172 6.13 -0.50 14.84
N GLY A 173 7.08 0.27 15.32
CA GLY A 173 8.38 0.48 14.68
C GLY A 173 8.41 1.59 13.63
N ALA A 174 7.26 2.19 13.28
CA ALA A 174 7.26 3.40 12.46
C ALA A 174 7.89 4.57 13.23
N GLU A 175 8.75 5.34 12.55
CA GLU A 175 9.37 6.56 13.07
C GLU A 175 8.34 7.66 13.32
N LEU A 176 7.34 7.70 12.45
CA LEU A 176 6.25 8.69 12.49
C LEU A 176 4.94 8.04 12.10
N ILE A 177 3.88 8.35 12.84
CA ILE A 177 2.49 8.13 12.40
C ILE A 177 1.93 9.50 12.05
N ALA A 178 1.72 9.74 10.75
CA ALA A 178 1.23 10.99 10.21
C ALA A 178 -0.27 10.89 9.90
N THR A 179 -0.98 12.00 9.99
CA THR A 179 -2.43 12.06 9.70
C THR A 179 -2.72 12.16 8.20
N SER A 180 -1.74 12.62 7.42
CA SER A 180 -1.81 12.71 5.95
C SER A 180 -0.41 12.91 5.38
N LEU A 181 -0.27 12.82 4.06
CA LEU A 181 0.99 13.15 3.38
C LEU A 181 1.31 14.66 3.36
N ALA A 182 0.41 15.52 3.90
CA ALA A 182 0.65 16.95 4.11
C ALA A 182 1.19 17.28 5.51
N ASP A 183 1.47 16.29 6.35
CA ASP A 183 1.98 16.49 7.71
C ASP A 183 3.37 17.17 7.66
N ALA A 184 3.52 18.30 8.35
CA ALA A 184 4.76 19.08 8.34
C ALA A 184 5.99 18.28 8.81
N ARG A 185 5.81 17.33 9.72
CA ARG A 185 6.87 16.46 10.23
C ARG A 185 7.50 15.58 9.15
N ILE A 186 6.77 15.26 8.08
CA ILE A 186 7.30 14.55 6.91
C ILE A 186 8.35 15.42 6.21
N TYR A 187 8.06 16.70 6.02
CA TYR A 187 8.98 17.64 5.37
C TYR A 187 10.22 17.92 6.22
N GLU A 188 10.08 17.89 7.54
CA GLU A 188 11.21 17.97 8.48
C GLU A 188 12.12 16.75 8.34
N LEU A 189 11.56 15.52 8.24
CA LEU A 189 12.33 14.30 8.00
C LEU A 189 13.07 14.32 6.67
N LEU A 190 12.48 14.88 5.61
CA LEU A 190 13.11 15.00 4.29
C LEU A 190 14.25 16.04 4.28
N SER A 191 14.17 17.07 5.14
CA SER A 191 15.15 18.15 5.21
C SER A 191 16.30 17.87 6.16
N SER A 192 16.14 16.89 7.05
CA SER A 192 17.16 16.54 8.05
C SER A 192 18.26 15.67 7.42
N PRO A 193 19.54 16.04 7.49
CA PRO A 193 20.62 15.15 7.13
C PRO A 193 20.53 13.90 8.01
N VAL A 194 20.49 12.72 7.41
CA VAL A 194 20.44 11.43 8.13
C VAL A 194 21.82 11.15 8.74
N GLU A 195 22.18 11.86 9.82
CA GLU A 195 23.23 11.44 10.72
C GLU A 195 22.66 10.38 11.67
N ARG A 196 22.63 9.12 11.23
CA ARG A 196 22.36 8.02 12.15
C ARG A 196 23.63 7.54 12.78
N LYS A 197 23.64 7.57 14.10
CA LYS A 197 24.64 6.92 14.94
C LYS A 197 24.85 5.49 14.42
N SER A 198 26.05 5.21 13.92
CA SER A 198 26.52 3.84 13.83
C SER A 198 26.46 3.30 15.26
N SER A 199 25.54 2.39 15.54
CA SER A 199 25.63 1.52 16.69
C SER A 199 26.78 0.54 16.42
N ALA A 200 28.01 1.08 16.55
CA ALA A 200 29.20 0.29 16.74
C ALA A 200 29.40 0.17 18.24
N GLU A 201 29.69 -1.06 18.64
CA GLU A 201 30.37 -1.47 19.87
C GLU A 201 29.50 -1.59 21.15
N SER A 202 29.10 -2.79 21.47
CA SER A 202 29.80 -3.64 22.46
C SER A 202 29.20 -5.04 22.47
#